data_5376b6fd90c91bdd3082746629b1ea26
#
_entry.id   5376b6fd90c91bdd3082746629b1ea26
#
_cell.length_a   1.000
_cell.length_b   1.000
_cell.length_c   1.000
_cell.angle_alpha   90.00
_cell.angle_beta   90.00
_cell.angle_gamma   90.00
#
_symmetry.space_group_name_H-M   'P 1'
#
loop_
_entity.id
_entity.type
_entity.pdbx_description
1 polymer ?
#
loop_
_entity_poly.entity_id
_entity_poly.type
_entity_poly.pdbx_seq_one_letter_code
_entity_poly.pdbx_strand_id
1 'polypeptide(L)'
;MYKRQVKARLKASFEALKVGDPMDTTTDIGPIVNEESRTEIISQVKNALDDGASCVTGAETVVGDGFFFTPGILENIPESSKAYHEEIFGPVALLFKVDTLDEAIEIANSSPFGLGSAIFTQDKAEQEKAISDIEAGATFVNSMTSSTPHLPFGGVKRSGYGRELAAEGIRAFCNIKAVNIA
;
A
#
# COMPACT_ATOMS: atom_id res chain seq x y z
N MET A 1 -4.96 -18.26 13.59
CA MET A 1 -4.11 -17.97 14.78
C MET A 1 -3.29 -16.70 14.60
N TYR A 2 -2.69 -16.46 13.46
CA TYR A 2 -1.79 -15.32 13.20
C TYR A 2 -2.45 -13.94 13.14
N LYS A 3 -3.71 -13.81 12.63
CA LYS A 3 -4.41 -12.50 12.51
C LYS A 3 -4.38 -11.70 13.83
N ARG A 4 -4.72 -12.34 14.95
CA ARG A 4 -4.76 -11.64 16.26
C ARG A 4 -3.39 -11.09 16.66
N GLN A 5 -2.32 -11.83 16.39
CA GLN A 5 -0.96 -11.42 16.73
C GLN A 5 -0.47 -10.30 15.82
N VAL A 6 -0.71 -10.42 14.50
CA VAL A 6 -0.37 -9.37 13.53
C VAL A 6 -1.13 -8.09 13.85
N LYS A 7 -2.44 -8.17 14.08
CA LYS A 7 -3.27 -7.02 14.45
C LYS A 7 -2.76 -6.34 15.72
N ALA A 8 -2.45 -7.10 16.77
CA ALA A 8 -1.96 -6.54 18.04
C ALA A 8 -0.61 -5.84 17.89
N ARG A 9 0.32 -6.44 17.13
CA ARG A 9 1.63 -5.83 16.84
C ARG A 9 1.51 -4.59 15.97
N LEU A 10 0.71 -4.67 14.89
CA LEU A 10 0.49 -3.55 13.99
C LEU A 10 -0.14 -2.38 14.73
N LYS A 11 -1.17 -2.63 15.56
CA LYS A 11 -1.78 -1.63 16.42
C LYS A 11 -0.73 -0.95 17.33
N ALA A 12 0.04 -1.73 18.06
CA ALA A 12 1.07 -1.20 18.96
C ALA A 12 2.13 -0.37 18.20
N SER A 13 2.54 -0.80 16.99
CA SER A 13 3.47 -0.06 16.15
C SER A 13 2.87 1.27 15.67
N PHE A 14 1.61 1.29 15.26
CA PHE A 14 0.93 2.52 14.82
C PHE A 14 0.74 3.51 15.97
N GLU A 15 0.36 3.03 17.16
CA GLU A 15 0.18 3.87 18.35
C GLU A 15 1.51 4.44 18.90
N ALA A 16 2.64 3.83 18.57
CA ALA A 16 3.96 4.32 18.95
C ALA A 16 4.49 5.41 18.03
N LEU A 17 3.90 5.60 16.83
CA LEU A 17 4.35 6.60 15.87
C LEU A 17 4.03 8.01 16.35
N LYS A 18 5.05 8.87 16.38
CA LYS A 18 4.91 10.27 16.74
C LYS A 18 4.51 11.11 15.53
N VAL A 19 3.32 11.66 15.56
CA VAL A 19 2.86 12.65 14.58
C VAL A 19 3.28 14.04 15.05
N GLY A 20 3.91 14.84 14.19
CA GLY A 20 4.39 16.16 14.58
C GLY A 20 5.10 16.94 13.51
N ASP A 21 5.79 17.98 13.92
CA ASP A 21 6.59 18.87 13.05
C ASP A 21 7.67 18.04 12.31
N PRO A 22 7.70 18.07 10.96
CA PRO A 22 8.72 17.37 10.18
C PRO A 22 10.14 17.89 10.40
N MET A 23 10.32 19.08 11.01
CA MET A 23 11.64 19.60 11.38
C MET A 23 12.14 19.03 12.73
N ASP A 24 11.28 18.40 13.52
CA ASP A 24 11.69 17.66 14.73
C ASP A 24 12.17 16.26 14.33
N THR A 25 13.44 15.96 14.58
CA THR A 25 14.07 14.66 14.25
C THR A 25 13.46 13.46 14.98
N THR A 26 12.60 13.69 15.96
CA THR A 26 11.86 12.65 16.69
C THR A 26 10.47 12.39 16.11
N THR A 27 10.04 13.13 15.09
CA THR A 27 8.78 12.95 14.40
C THR A 27 8.89 11.78 13.43
N ASP A 28 7.94 10.85 13.48
CA ASP A 28 7.84 9.73 12.54
C ASP A 28 6.94 10.08 11.36
N ILE A 29 5.87 10.84 11.59
CA ILE A 29 4.86 11.19 10.58
C ILE A 29 4.61 12.70 10.61
N GLY A 30 4.85 13.35 9.48
CA GLY A 30 4.54 14.74 9.23
C GLY A 30 3.07 14.98 8.84
N PRO A 31 2.73 16.20 8.40
CA PRO A 31 1.38 16.54 7.97
C PRO A 31 1.05 15.93 6.60
N ILE A 32 -0.23 15.79 6.31
CA ILE A 32 -0.74 15.56 4.96
C ILE A 32 -0.39 16.79 4.09
N VAL A 33 -0.19 16.56 2.79
CA VAL A 33 0.36 17.57 1.87
C VAL A 33 -0.48 18.87 1.81
N ASN A 34 -1.79 18.79 1.94
CA ASN A 34 -2.71 19.92 1.95
C ASN A 34 -4.05 19.57 2.60
N GLU A 35 -4.93 20.57 2.74
CA GLU A 35 -6.25 20.42 3.35
C GLU A 35 -7.19 19.54 2.51
N GLU A 36 -7.13 19.65 1.19
CA GLU A 36 -7.97 18.89 0.28
C GLU A 36 -7.70 17.38 0.44
N SER A 37 -6.43 16.96 0.39
CA SER A 37 -6.03 15.57 0.59
C SER A 37 -6.41 15.05 1.99
N ARG A 38 -6.25 15.87 3.03
CA ARG A 38 -6.69 15.49 4.38
C ARG A 38 -8.20 15.29 4.44
N THR A 39 -8.97 16.19 3.81
CA THR A 39 -10.43 16.12 3.76
C THR A 39 -10.90 14.88 3.01
N GLU A 40 -10.21 14.52 1.92
CA GLU A 40 -10.48 13.28 1.18
C GLU A 40 -10.25 12.04 2.05
N ILE A 41 -9.10 11.94 2.73
CA ILE A 41 -8.82 10.83 3.66
C ILE A 41 -9.89 10.72 4.74
N ILE A 42 -10.28 11.84 5.36
CA ILE A 42 -11.36 11.88 6.37
C ILE A 42 -12.66 11.33 5.79
N SER A 43 -13.02 11.76 4.58
CA SER A 43 -14.23 11.31 3.90
C SER A 43 -14.19 9.82 3.58
N GLN A 44 -13.07 9.32 3.07
CA GLN A 44 -12.89 7.90 2.77
C GLN A 44 -12.97 7.03 4.02
N VAL A 45 -12.32 7.43 5.12
CA VAL A 45 -12.39 6.73 6.41
C VAL A 45 -13.81 6.74 6.94
N LYS A 46 -14.48 7.90 6.94
CA LYS A 46 -15.85 8.01 7.40
C LYS A 46 -16.80 7.13 6.59
N ASN A 47 -16.71 7.16 5.28
CA ASN A 47 -17.54 6.32 4.41
C ASN A 47 -17.30 4.82 4.68
N ALA A 48 -16.05 4.40 4.86
CA ALA A 48 -15.75 3.02 5.21
C ALA A 48 -16.41 2.58 6.53
N LEU A 49 -16.38 3.46 7.54
CA LEU A 49 -17.04 3.19 8.84
C LEU A 49 -18.56 3.17 8.71
N ASP A 50 -19.13 4.09 7.97
CA ASP A 50 -20.60 4.15 7.71
C ASP A 50 -21.06 2.91 6.92
N ASP A 51 -20.21 2.35 6.05
CA ASP A 51 -20.44 1.11 5.30
C ASP A 51 -20.30 -0.16 6.17
N GLY A 52 -19.78 -0.05 7.40
CA GLY A 52 -19.66 -1.16 8.34
C GLY A 52 -18.24 -1.63 8.67
N ALA A 53 -17.21 -0.96 8.16
CA ALA A 53 -15.84 -1.20 8.61
C ALA A 53 -15.66 -0.83 10.09
N SER A 54 -14.60 -1.35 10.70
CA SER A 54 -14.28 -1.08 12.10
C SER A 54 -12.91 -0.42 12.23
N CYS A 55 -12.82 0.66 12.98
CA CYS A 55 -11.54 1.26 13.32
C CYS A 55 -10.88 0.49 14.47
N VAL A 56 -9.64 0.04 14.26
CA VAL A 56 -8.84 -0.66 15.27
C VAL A 56 -8.07 0.33 16.12
N THR A 57 -7.55 1.41 15.50
CA THR A 57 -6.80 2.49 16.16
C THR A 57 -6.62 3.66 15.20
N GLY A 58 -6.44 4.88 15.74
CA GLY A 58 -6.11 6.09 14.97
C GLY A 58 -7.14 6.46 13.91
N ALA A 59 -6.66 6.87 12.75
CA ALA A 59 -7.46 7.36 11.63
C ALA A 59 -8.29 8.61 11.97
N GLU A 60 -7.70 9.54 12.74
CA GLU A 60 -8.36 10.74 13.25
C GLU A 60 -7.57 12.01 12.90
N THR A 61 -8.28 13.10 12.75
CA THR A 61 -7.68 14.43 12.58
C THR A 61 -7.02 14.88 13.88
N VAL A 62 -5.80 15.38 13.79
CA VAL A 62 -5.16 16.07 14.93
C VAL A 62 -5.61 17.53 14.92
N VAL A 63 -6.11 18.00 16.06
CA VAL A 63 -6.55 19.39 16.25
C VAL A 63 -5.34 20.30 16.41
N GLY A 64 -5.29 21.42 15.70
CA GLY A 64 -4.22 22.40 15.73
C GLY A 64 -3.87 22.92 14.34
N ASP A 65 -2.81 23.72 14.27
CA ASP A 65 -2.30 24.24 13.01
C ASP A 65 -1.65 23.12 12.18
N GLY A 66 -1.93 23.12 10.87
CA GLY A 66 -1.42 22.12 9.92
C GLY A 66 -2.40 21.00 9.60
N PHE A 67 -2.02 20.17 8.65
CA PHE A 67 -2.90 19.11 8.09
C PHE A 67 -2.57 17.73 8.66
N PHE A 68 -2.45 17.63 9.97
CA PHE A 68 -2.07 16.41 10.65
C PHE A 68 -3.22 15.40 10.74
N PHE A 69 -2.85 14.12 10.63
CA PHE A 69 -3.77 12.98 10.70
C PHE A 69 -3.05 11.80 11.37
N THR A 70 -3.71 11.14 12.31
CA THR A 70 -3.09 10.03 13.03
C THR A 70 -3.06 8.77 12.16
N PRO A 71 -1.97 7.99 12.18
CA PRO A 71 -1.96 6.69 11.55
C PRO A 71 -3.09 5.81 12.06
N GLY A 72 -3.78 5.11 11.15
CA GLY A 72 -4.94 4.32 11.51
C GLY A 72 -4.99 2.96 10.84
N ILE A 73 -5.80 2.08 11.42
CA ILE A 73 -6.04 0.73 10.90
C ILE A 73 -7.55 0.52 10.84
N LEU A 74 -8.06 0.19 9.66
CA LEU A 74 -9.43 -0.25 9.46
C LEU A 74 -9.46 -1.75 9.18
N GLU A 75 -10.49 -2.44 9.69
CA GLU A 75 -10.75 -3.86 9.41
C GLU A 75 -12.23 -4.10 9.14
N ASN A 76 -12.58 -5.33 8.72
CA ASN A 76 -13.94 -5.74 8.40
C ASN A 76 -14.59 -4.86 7.31
N ILE A 77 -13.79 -4.44 6.32
CA ILE A 77 -14.24 -3.59 5.22
C ILE A 77 -15.15 -4.44 4.32
N PRO A 78 -16.44 -4.06 4.14
CA PRO A 78 -17.31 -4.78 3.20
C PRO A 78 -16.82 -4.61 1.75
N GLU A 79 -17.00 -5.64 0.94
CA GLU A 79 -16.65 -5.61 -0.49
C GLU A 79 -17.45 -4.52 -1.25
N SER A 80 -18.65 -4.20 -0.77
CA SER A 80 -19.48 -3.12 -1.33
C SER A 80 -18.98 -1.71 -0.99
N SER A 81 -18.06 -1.58 -0.04
CA SER A 81 -17.50 -0.29 0.34
C SER A 81 -16.51 0.21 -0.71
N LYS A 82 -16.53 1.50 -0.96
CA LYS A 82 -15.52 2.13 -1.83
C LYS A 82 -14.10 1.92 -1.32
N ALA A 83 -13.89 1.91 -0.01
CA ALA A 83 -12.59 1.67 0.60
C ALA A 83 -11.98 0.29 0.26
N TYR A 84 -12.81 -0.67 -0.20
CA TYR A 84 -12.30 -1.97 -0.69
C TYR A 84 -11.61 -1.85 -2.05
N HIS A 85 -11.97 -0.85 -2.86
CA HIS A 85 -11.55 -0.72 -4.27
C HIS A 85 -10.75 0.55 -4.54
N GLU A 86 -10.81 1.54 -3.66
CA GLU A 86 -10.11 2.83 -3.80
C GLU A 86 -8.83 2.84 -2.97
N GLU A 87 -7.86 3.64 -3.40
CA GLU A 87 -6.67 3.92 -2.62
C GLU A 87 -6.97 5.02 -1.60
N ILE A 88 -6.71 4.78 -0.31
CA ILE A 88 -6.65 5.83 0.70
C ILE A 88 -5.23 6.38 0.69
N PHE A 89 -5.04 7.54 0.06
CA PHE A 89 -3.71 8.13 -0.08
C PHE A 89 -3.28 8.87 1.20
N GLY A 90 -3.12 8.09 2.28
CA GLY A 90 -2.82 8.58 3.62
C GLY A 90 -2.34 7.47 4.56
N PRO A 91 -2.05 7.79 5.82
CA PRO A 91 -1.48 6.85 6.78
C PRO A 91 -2.54 5.88 7.35
N VAL A 92 -3.32 5.25 6.50
CA VAL A 92 -4.40 4.32 6.88
C VAL A 92 -4.15 2.95 6.26
N ALA A 93 -4.00 1.94 7.10
CA ALA A 93 -3.87 0.56 6.68
C ALA A 93 -5.24 -0.14 6.68
N LEU A 94 -5.54 -0.87 5.62
CA LEU A 94 -6.71 -1.73 5.51
C LEU A 94 -6.31 -3.17 5.82
N LEU A 95 -6.92 -3.78 6.83
CA LEU A 95 -6.60 -5.13 7.29
C LEU A 95 -7.71 -6.12 6.93
N PHE A 96 -7.45 -6.96 5.95
CA PHE A 96 -8.35 -8.04 5.53
C PHE A 96 -8.00 -9.36 6.22
N LYS A 97 -9.01 -10.13 6.56
CA LYS A 97 -8.86 -11.51 7.03
C LYS A 97 -9.24 -12.46 5.92
N VAL A 98 -8.35 -13.39 5.63
CA VAL A 98 -8.57 -14.47 4.68
C VAL A 98 -8.27 -15.81 5.35
N ASP A 99 -8.79 -16.88 4.80
CA ASP A 99 -8.54 -18.24 5.29
C ASP A 99 -7.55 -19.01 4.39
N THR A 100 -7.36 -18.55 3.14
CA THR A 100 -6.44 -19.16 2.17
C THR A 100 -5.54 -18.13 1.49
N LEU A 101 -4.45 -18.60 0.88
CA LEU A 101 -3.59 -17.77 0.03
C LEU A 101 -4.32 -17.34 -1.25
N ASP A 102 -5.17 -18.20 -1.79
CA ASP A 102 -5.95 -17.88 -2.99
C ASP A 102 -6.86 -16.67 -2.75
N GLU A 103 -7.58 -16.64 -1.63
CA GLU A 103 -8.39 -15.49 -1.22
C GLU A 103 -7.54 -14.23 -1.03
N ALA A 104 -6.33 -14.37 -0.44
CA ALA A 104 -5.43 -13.23 -0.27
C ALA A 104 -5.00 -12.64 -1.62
N ILE A 105 -4.67 -13.49 -2.58
CA ILE A 105 -4.28 -13.09 -3.94
C ILE A 105 -5.46 -12.48 -4.68
N GLU A 106 -6.66 -13.05 -4.55
CA GLU A 106 -7.88 -12.51 -5.15
C GLU A 106 -8.17 -11.09 -4.65
N ILE A 107 -8.11 -10.85 -3.34
CA ILE A 107 -8.28 -9.53 -2.75
C ILE A 107 -7.17 -8.58 -3.23
N ALA A 108 -5.92 -9.00 -3.23
CA ALA A 108 -4.81 -8.17 -3.70
C ALA A 108 -4.98 -7.77 -5.18
N ASN A 109 -5.53 -8.66 -6.00
CA ASN A 109 -5.74 -8.43 -7.42
C ASN A 109 -7.06 -7.70 -7.76
N SER A 110 -8.01 -7.61 -6.84
CA SER A 110 -9.30 -6.94 -7.06
C SER A 110 -9.18 -5.42 -7.20
N SER A 111 -8.06 -4.85 -6.73
CA SER A 111 -7.77 -3.43 -6.88
C SER A 111 -7.47 -3.06 -8.35
N PRO A 112 -7.90 -1.87 -8.80
CA PRO A 112 -7.50 -1.33 -10.11
C PRO A 112 -6.03 -0.91 -10.17
N PHE A 113 -5.30 -1.01 -9.07
CA PHE A 113 -3.89 -0.68 -8.93
C PHE A 113 -3.01 -1.93 -8.83
N GLY A 114 -1.72 -1.79 -9.10
CA GLY A 114 -0.74 -2.86 -9.00
C GLY A 114 0.69 -2.31 -9.09
N LEU A 115 1.11 -1.54 -8.09
CA LEU A 115 2.48 -0.98 -8.07
C LEU A 115 3.46 -1.98 -7.46
N GLY A 116 3.24 -2.37 -6.22
CA GLY A 116 4.11 -3.29 -5.50
C GLY A 116 3.35 -4.16 -4.51
N SER A 117 3.88 -5.33 -4.24
CA SER A 117 3.35 -6.28 -3.27
C SER A 117 4.45 -6.90 -2.44
N ALA A 118 4.08 -7.46 -1.29
CA ALA A 118 4.99 -8.24 -0.46
C ALA A 118 4.27 -9.45 0.13
N ILE A 119 4.99 -10.59 0.21
CA ILE A 119 4.52 -11.77 0.93
C ILE A 119 5.55 -12.17 1.99
N PHE A 120 5.08 -12.52 3.17
CA PHE A 120 5.88 -13.01 4.27
C PHE A 120 5.48 -14.45 4.62
N THR A 121 6.22 -15.42 4.10
CA THR A 121 6.03 -16.84 4.34
C THR A 121 7.35 -17.60 4.19
N GLN A 122 7.50 -18.72 4.90
CA GLN A 122 8.63 -19.63 4.75
C GLN A 122 8.32 -20.79 3.77
N ASP A 123 7.06 -20.96 3.38
CA ASP A 123 6.65 -21.97 2.42
C ASP A 123 6.99 -21.53 0.99
N LYS A 124 7.82 -22.33 0.31
CA LYS A 124 8.27 -22.03 -1.04
C LYS A 124 7.16 -22.07 -2.09
N ALA A 125 6.19 -22.97 -1.92
CA ALA A 125 5.07 -23.07 -2.85
C ALA A 125 4.17 -21.82 -2.75
N GLU A 126 3.97 -21.30 -1.53
CA GLU A 126 3.27 -20.03 -1.33
C GLU A 126 4.04 -18.85 -1.92
N GLN A 127 5.38 -18.83 -1.78
CA GLN A 127 6.22 -17.80 -2.39
C GLN A 127 6.10 -17.80 -3.91
N GLU A 128 6.26 -18.97 -4.54
CA GLU A 128 6.17 -19.14 -6.00
C GLU A 128 4.78 -18.75 -6.52
N LYS A 129 3.74 -19.17 -5.81
CA LYS A 129 2.36 -18.82 -6.16
C LYS A 129 2.12 -17.31 -6.07
N ALA A 130 2.55 -16.65 -5.01
CA ALA A 130 2.40 -15.21 -4.87
C ALA A 130 3.18 -14.44 -5.95
N ILE A 131 4.40 -14.90 -6.30
CA ILE A 131 5.21 -14.30 -7.37
C ILE A 131 4.50 -14.42 -8.73
N SER A 132 3.88 -15.57 -9.00
CA SER A 132 3.19 -15.84 -10.27
C SER A 132 1.86 -15.09 -10.39
N ASP A 133 1.08 -15.08 -9.32
CA ASP A 133 -0.35 -14.79 -9.39
C ASP A 133 -0.70 -13.38 -8.92
N ILE A 134 0.15 -12.67 -8.17
CA ILE A 134 -0.10 -11.29 -7.79
C ILE A 134 0.17 -10.35 -8.95
N GLU A 135 -0.84 -9.58 -9.34
CA GLU A 135 -0.80 -8.61 -10.43
C GLU A 135 -0.23 -7.26 -9.97
N ALA A 136 1.07 -7.23 -9.70
CA ALA A 136 1.79 -6.02 -9.33
C ALA A 136 3.07 -5.86 -10.15
N GLY A 137 3.57 -4.64 -10.27
CA GLY A 137 4.82 -4.36 -10.97
C GLY A 137 6.05 -4.94 -10.29
N ALA A 138 5.96 -5.17 -8.97
CA ALA A 138 7.00 -5.85 -8.20
C ALA A 138 6.36 -6.67 -7.08
N THR A 139 6.94 -7.86 -6.80
CA THR A 139 6.57 -8.71 -5.66
C THR A 139 7.80 -9.01 -4.83
N PHE A 140 7.76 -8.66 -3.55
CA PHE A 140 8.83 -8.87 -2.60
C PHE A 140 8.52 -10.04 -1.68
N VAL A 141 9.50 -10.93 -1.48
CA VAL A 141 9.33 -12.10 -0.60
C VAL A 141 10.16 -11.89 0.65
N ASN A 142 9.50 -11.94 1.82
CA ASN A 142 10.11 -11.73 3.14
C ASN A 142 10.90 -10.43 3.28
N SER A 143 10.50 -9.41 2.54
CA SER A 143 11.07 -8.06 2.59
C SER A 143 10.01 -7.01 2.30
N MET A 144 10.27 -5.78 2.72
CA MET A 144 9.41 -4.64 2.40
C MET A 144 9.58 -4.23 0.94
N THR A 145 8.50 -3.73 0.34
CA THR A 145 8.57 -3.08 -0.98
C THR A 145 9.52 -1.90 -0.91
N SER A 146 10.46 -1.84 -1.85
CA SER A 146 11.42 -0.74 -1.93
C SER A 146 11.88 -0.50 -3.36
N SER A 147 12.13 0.77 -3.68
CA SER A 147 12.75 1.15 -4.94
C SER A 147 14.26 1.00 -4.82
N THR A 148 14.88 0.26 -5.72
CA THR A 148 16.34 0.06 -5.76
C THR A 148 16.88 0.25 -7.16
N PRO A 149 18.12 0.77 -7.34
CA PRO A 149 18.71 0.97 -8.68
C PRO A 149 18.88 -0.31 -9.51
N HIS A 150 18.82 -1.47 -8.87
CA HIS A 150 19.09 -2.77 -9.50
C HIS A 150 17.85 -3.50 -10.02
N LEU A 151 16.67 -3.05 -9.61
CA LEU A 151 15.40 -3.65 -10.00
C LEU A 151 14.57 -2.67 -10.83
N PRO A 152 13.89 -3.12 -11.89
CA PRO A 152 12.95 -2.29 -12.61
C PRO A 152 11.82 -1.88 -11.67
N PHE A 153 11.45 -0.61 -11.68
CA PHE A 153 10.36 -0.08 -10.88
C PHE A 153 9.23 0.46 -11.77
N GLY A 154 8.01 0.14 -11.45
CA GLY A 154 6.81 0.61 -12.15
C GLY A 154 5.62 -0.29 -11.88
N GLY A 155 4.44 0.23 -12.17
CA GLY A 155 3.18 -0.44 -11.91
C GLY A 155 2.60 -1.17 -13.13
N VAL A 156 1.53 -1.87 -12.87
CA VAL A 156 0.59 -2.42 -13.85
C VAL A 156 -0.81 -1.84 -13.58
N LYS A 157 -1.77 -2.15 -14.40
CA LYS A 157 -3.14 -1.62 -14.29
C LYS A 157 -3.10 -0.07 -14.24
N ARG A 158 -3.89 0.56 -13.38
CA ARG A 158 -3.93 2.03 -13.23
C ARG A 158 -2.71 2.63 -12.50
N SER A 159 -1.87 1.80 -11.90
CA SER A 159 -0.60 2.28 -11.31
C SER A 159 0.42 2.72 -12.35
N GLY A 160 0.20 2.42 -13.63
CA GLY A 160 0.99 2.96 -14.72
C GLY A 160 1.49 1.91 -15.70
N TYR A 161 2.35 2.35 -16.61
CA TYR A 161 3.00 1.54 -17.63
C TYR A 161 4.48 1.91 -17.73
N GLY A 162 5.26 1.05 -18.38
CA GLY A 162 6.72 1.22 -18.47
C GLY A 162 7.41 0.82 -17.18
N ARG A 163 8.72 0.99 -17.19
CA ARG A 163 9.58 0.76 -16.02
C ARG A 163 10.67 1.81 -15.99
N GLU A 164 10.97 2.30 -14.79
CA GLU A 164 12.14 3.09 -14.50
C GLU A 164 13.18 2.23 -13.75
N LEU A 165 14.34 2.76 -13.52
CA LEU A 165 15.49 2.10 -12.90
C LEU A 165 16.01 0.88 -13.71
N ALA A 166 17.08 0.29 -13.25
CA ALA A 166 17.77 -0.82 -13.89
C ALA A 166 18.05 -0.57 -15.39
N ALA A 167 18.21 -1.62 -16.18
CA ALA A 167 18.42 -1.52 -17.62
C ALA A 167 17.18 -1.03 -18.38
N GLU A 168 16.01 -1.34 -17.89
CA GLU A 168 14.72 -0.95 -18.47
C GLU A 168 14.53 0.57 -18.43
N GLY A 169 14.90 1.20 -17.30
CA GLY A 169 14.84 2.65 -17.16
C GLY A 169 15.78 3.36 -18.14
N ILE A 170 16.99 2.83 -18.35
CA ILE A 170 17.93 3.38 -19.34
C ILE A 170 17.37 3.23 -20.75
N ARG A 171 16.83 2.07 -21.08
CA ARG A 171 16.25 1.78 -22.39
C ARG A 171 15.05 2.64 -22.74
N ALA A 172 14.28 3.08 -21.74
CA ALA A 172 13.13 3.98 -21.93
C ALA A 172 13.52 5.33 -22.56
N PHE A 173 14.79 5.75 -22.41
CA PHE A 173 15.34 6.98 -23.01
C PHE A 173 16.08 6.75 -24.33
N CYS A 174 16.07 5.52 -24.87
CA CYS A 174 16.75 5.16 -26.10
C CYS A 174 15.77 4.95 -27.25
N ASN A 175 16.13 5.46 -28.43
CA ASN A 175 15.40 5.13 -29.65
C ASN A 175 15.82 3.76 -30.18
N ILE A 176 14.84 2.88 -30.39
CA ILE A 176 15.08 1.57 -31.01
C ILE A 176 15.09 1.75 -32.54
N LYS A 177 16.20 1.39 -33.18
CA LYS A 177 16.35 1.45 -34.63
C LYS A 177 16.59 0.05 -35.20
N ALA A 178 15.71 -0.40 -36.07
CA ALA A 178 15.93 -1.61 -36.85
C ALA A 178 16.84 -1.30 -38.06
N VAL A 179 17.86 -2.15 -38.29
CA VAL A 179 18.73 -2.07 -39.46
C VAL A 179 18.75 -3.44 -40.12
N ASN A 180 18.42 -3.49 -41.41
CA ASN A 180 18.59 -4.68 -42.25
C ASN A 180 19.59 -4.35 -43.33
N ILE A 181 20.62 -5.18 -43.50
CA ILE A 181 21.61 -5.09 -44.56
C ILE A 181 21.47 -6.38 -45.38
N ALA A 182 21.07 -6.24 -46.65
CA ALA A 182 20.94 -7.36 -47.58
C ALA A 182 22.28 -7.73 -48.21
#